data_b798d0eaebadecdf78a73a36be1ea7a5
#
_entry.id   b798d0eaebadecdf78a73a36be1ea7a5
#
_cell.length_a   1.000
_cell.length_b   1.000
_cell.length_c   1.000
_cell.angle_alpha   90.00
_cell.angle_beta   90.00
_cell.angle_gamma   90.00
#
_symmetry.space_group_name_H-M   'P 1'
#
loop_
_entity.id
_entity.type
_entity.pdbx_description
1 polymer ?
#
loop_
_entity_poly.entity_id
_entity_poly.type
_entity_poly.pdbx_seq_one_letter_code
_entity_poly.pdbx_strand_id
1 'polypeptide(L)'
;PGRRRVGVLTQPLFTGAHVDAVHLRAVAEAAERLAEAGHEVVEVHPYPDAEITFETFRTIFTSKLAGLPGPAEGLVGWLRAHGRAVTRTRLDQANRHADALPRYLAEYWDVDALLTPMTTTDPPPIGHFAAMDHEENFIEQTRWSPWGSLFNMSGRGAVSVPWPVPGRQPVGVHLGAVRLDDAQLIALAGELHE
;
A
#
# COMPACT_ATOMS: atom_id res chain seq x y z
N PRO A 1 -13.25 1.24 -20.49
CA PRO A 1 -11.78 1.24 -20.55
C PRO A 1 -11.31 0.09 -21.43
N GLY A 2 -10.19 0.22 -22.19
CA GLY A 2 -9.66 -0.88 -22.99
C GLY A 2 -9.15 -2.01 -22.09
N ARG A 3 -8.88 -3.20 -22.67
CA ARG A 3 -8.29 -4.35 -21.97
C ARG A 3 -7.02 -3.93 -21.22
N ARG A 4 -6.92 -4.33 -19.95
CA ARG A 4 -5.79 -4.05 -19.06
C ARG A 4 -5.17 -5.36 -18.57
N ARG A 5 -3.91 -5.29 -18.18
CA ARG A 5 -3.20 -6.37 -17.49
C ARG A 5 -3.09 -6.02 -16.02
N VAL A 6 -3.77 -6.80 -15.16
CA VAL A 6 -3.86 -6.56 -13.72
C VAL A 6 -3.10 -7.64 -12.95
N GLY A 7 -2.12 -7.22 -12.15
CA GLY A 7 -1.37 -8.10 -11.27
C GLY A 7 -2.06 -8.28 -9.93
N VAL A 8 -2.30 -9.52 -9.50
CA VAL A 8 -2.83 -9.85 -8.17
C VAL A 8 -1.67 -10.08 -7.21
N LEU A 9 -1.54 -9.23 -6.21
CA LEU A 9 -0.48 -9.29 -5.20
C LEU A 9 -1.10 -9.44 -3.80
N THR A 10 -1.18 -10.67 -3.32
CA THR A 10 -1.73 -10.97 -1.98
C THR A 10 -0.68 -11.11 -0.89
N GLN A 11 0.58 -11.29 -1.27
CA GLN A 11 1.69 -11.35 -0.32
C GLN A 11 2.02 -9.94 0.20
N PRO A 12 2.17 -9.74 1.53
CA PRO A 12 2.65 -8.49 2.10
C PRO A 12 4.03 -8.11 1.56
N LEU A 13 4.23 -6.82 1.28
CA LEU A 13 5.47 -6.35 0.64
C LEU A 13 6.68 -6.30 1.59
N PHE A 14 6.46 -5.94 2.86
CA PHE A 14 7.54 -5.57 3.78
C PHE A 14 7.58 -6.40 5.05
N THR A 15 6.62 -7.27 5.25
CA THR A 15 6.45 -7.98 6.52
C THR A 15 5.93 -9.38 6.27
N GLY A 16 6.24 -10.32 7.16
CA GLY A 16 5.61 -11.64 7.17
C GLY A 16 4.20 -11.63 7.80
N ALA A 17 3.42 -10.57 7.60
CA ALA A 17 2.09 -10.46 8.19
C ALA A 17 1.15 -11.54 7.64
N HIS A 18 0.32 -12.08 8.54
CA HIS A 18 -0.78 -12.96 8.14
C HIS A 18 -1.90 -12.14 7.52
N VAL A 19 -2.48 -12.64 6.42
CA VAL A 19 -3.64 -12.03 5.78
C VAL A 19 -4.85 -12.94 6.00
N ASP A 20 -5.92 -12.39 6.56
CA ASP A 20 -7.14 -13.15 6.84
C ASP A 20 -7.81 -13.65 5.55
N ALA A 21 -8.34 -14.87 5.61
CA ALA A 21 -8.94 -15.53 4.47
C ALA A 21 -10.09 -14.75 3.82
N VAL A 22 -10.79 -13.90 4.59
CA VAL A 22 -11.87 -13.07 4.04
C VAL A 22 -11.34 -11.97 3.11
N HIS A 23 -10.18 -11.35 3.42
CA HIS A 23 -9.54 -10.37 2.58
C HIS A 23 -8.96 -11.00 1.31
N LEU A 24 -8.39 -12.20 1.43
CA LEU A 24 -7.89 -12.96 0.28
C LEU A 24 -9.02 -13.37 -0.67
N ARG A 25 -10.17 -13.80 -0.12
CA ARG A 25 -11.35 -14.11 -0.96
C ARG A 25 -11.88 -12.90 -1.69
N ALA A 26 -12.00 -11.76 -1.01
CA ALA A 26 -12.46 -10.53 -1.65
C ALA A 26 -11.58 -10.13 -2.84
N VAL A 27 -10.26 -10.27 -2.72
CA VAL A 27 -9.33 -10.04 -3.83
C VAL A 27 -9.50 -11.07 -4.95
N ALA A 28 -9.69 -12.35 -4.61
CA ALA A 28 -9.92 -13.39 -5.60
C ALA A 28 -11.20 -13.15 -6.41
N GLU A 29 -12.32 -12.85 -5.72
CA GLU A 29 -13.61 -12.52 -6.36
C GLU A 29 -13.51 -11.26 -7.22
N ALA A 30 -12.78 -10.23 -6.77
CA ALA A 30 -12.51 -9.03 -7.57
C ALA A 30 -11.65 -9.33 -8.80
N ALA A 31 -10.67 -10.23 -8.67
CA ALA A 31 -9.84 -10.69 -9.78
C ALA A 31 -10.66 -11.45 -10.84
N GLU A 32 -11.58 -12.32 -10.40
CA GLU A 32 -12.51 -13.02 -11.27
C GLU A 32 -13.42 -12.03 -12.02
N ARG A 33 -13.97 -11.03 -11.34
CA ARG A 33 -14.80 -9.98 -11.96
C ARG A 33 -14.04 -9.20 -13.03
N LEU A 34 -12.78 -8.83 -12.80
CA LEU A 34 -11.95 -8.17 -13.80
C LEU A 34 -11.66 -9.08 -15.01
N ALA A 35 -11.44 -10.36 -14.77
CA ALA A 35 -11.24 -11.34 -15.85
C ALA A 35 -12.52 -11.51 -16.69
N GLU A 36 -13.70 -11.58 -16.07
CA GLU A 36 -15.00 -11.63 -16.74
C GLU A 36 -15.28 -10.34 -17.55
N ALA A 37 -14.81 -9.17 -17.08
CA ALA A 37 -14.85 -7.91 -17.82
C ALA A 37 -13.86 -7.86 -19.00
N GLY A 38 -13.05 -8.90 -19.21
CA GLY A 38 -12.15 -9.06 -20.34
C GLY A 38 -10.71 -8.59 -20.12
N HIS A 39 -10.34 -8.27 -18.86
CA HIS A 39 -8.96 -7.96 -18.51
C HIS A 39 -8.09 -9.21 -18.41
N GLU A 40 -6.79 -9.03 -18.58
CA GLU A 40 -5.81 -10.07 -18.30
C GLU A 40 -5.42 -9.98 -16.82
N VAL A 41 -5.73 -11.02 -16.05
CA VAL A 41 -5.40 -11.07 -14.62
C VAL A 41 -4.29 -12.09 -14.40
N VAL A 42 -3.21 -11.69 -13.75
CA VAL A 42 -2.02 -12.52 -13.50
C VAL A 42 -1.61 -12.44 -12.04
N GLU A 43 -1.15 -13.54 -11.47
CA GLU A 43 -0.53 -13.52 -10.15
C GLU A 43 0.86 -12.89 -10.24
N VAL A 44 1.19 -12.02 -9.28
CA VAL A 44 2.52 -11.41 -9.15
C VAL A 44 3.03 -11.52 -7.72
N HIS A 45 4.35 -11.42 -7.56
CA HIS A 45 5.02 -11.55 -6.27
C HIS A 45 5.71 -10.24 -5.86
N PRO A 46 6.01 -10.06 -4.56
CA PRO A 46 6.79 -8.92 -4.10
C PRO A 46 8.11 -8.78 -4.88
N TYR A 47 8.50 -7.56 -5.17
CA TYR A 47 9.79 -7.27 -5.80
C TYR A 47 10.93 -7.37 -4.75
N PRO A 48 12.16 -7.70 -5.19
CA PRO A 48 13.27 -8.01 -4.26
C PRO A 48 13.62 -6.88 -3.30
N ASP A 49 13.48 -5.61 -3.74
CA ASP A 49 13.88 -4.43 -2.98
C ASP A 49 12.74 -3.83 -2.13
N ALA A 50 11.69 -4.59 -1.83
CA ALA A 50 10.53 -4.12 -1.07
C ALA A 50 10.93 -3.59 0.32
N GLU A 51 11.84 -4.25 1.03
CA GLU A 51 12.35 -3.78 2.33
C GLU A 51 13.10 -2.46 2.22
N ILE A 52 13.88 -2.26 1.16
CA ILE A 52 14.58 -0.99 0.90
C ILE A 52 13.57 0.13 0.67
N THR A 53 12.47 -0.17 -0.03
CA THR A 53 11.37 0.80 -0.24
C THR A 53 10.69 1.14 1.07
N PHE A 54 10.50 0.19 1.98
CA PHE A 54 9.94 0.48 3.30
C PHE A 54 10.85 1.38 4.14
N GLU A 55 12.15 1.10 4.18
CA GLU A 55 13.12 1.97 4.86
C GLU A 55 13.20 3.37 4.23
N THR A 56 13.04 3.46 2.93
CA THR A 56 12.92 4.72 2.19
C THR A 56 11.67 5.48 2.59
N PHE A 57 10.53 4.80 2.65
CA PHE A 57 9.27 5.35 3.16
C PHE A 57 9.45 5.91 4.57
N ARG A 58 9.97 5.11 5.50
CA ARG A 58 10.23 5.53 6.88
C ARG A 58 11.09 6.79 6.94
N THR A 59 12.16 6.84 6.14
CA THR A 59 13.08 7.97 6.08
C THR A 59 12.39 9.25 5.59
N ILE A 60 11.67 9.21 4.48
CA ILE A 60 10.98 10.36 3.91
C ILE A 60 9.82 10.80 4.80
N PHE A 61 9.02 9.86 5.28
CA PHE A 61 7.86 10.12 6.13
C PHE A 61 8.24 10.81 7.43
N THR A 62 9.23 10.29 8.16
CA THR A 62 9.69 10.88 9.42
C THR A 62 10.35 12.24 9.19
N SER A 63 11.12 12.41 8.11
CA SER A 63 11.75 13.69 7.76
C SER A 63 10.72 14.78 7.46
N LYS A 64 9.64 14.46 6.74
CA LYS A 64 8.54 15.39 6.48
C LYS A 64 7.83 15.81 7.78
N LEU A 65 7.57 14.84 8.67
CA LEU A 65 6.95 15.13 9.97
C LEU A 65 7.84 16.00 10.85
N ALA A 66 9.16 15.83 10.82
CA ALA A 66 10.11 16.64 11.57
C ALA A 66 10.06 18.12 11.22
N GLY A 67 9.69 18.46 9.99
CA GLY A 67 9.54 19.84 9.50
C GLY A 67 8.23 20.52 9.90
N LEU A 68 7.24 19.80 10.42
CA LEU A 68 5.96 20.40 10.80
C LEU A 68 6.08 21.26 12.05
N PRO A 69 5.41 22.44 12.11
CA PRO A 69 5.44 23.34 13.28
C PRO A 69 4.62 22.79 14.43
N GLY A 70 4.82 23.37 15.62
CA GLY A 70 4.05 23.11 16.83
C GLY A 70 4.57 21.95 17.69
N PRO A 71 4.01 21.76 18.88
CA PRO A 71 4.36 20.66 19.77
C PRO A 71 3.88 19.32 19.20
N ALA A 72 4.59 18.25 19.55
CA ALA A 72 4.20 16.88 19.19
C ALA A 72 4.58 15.93 20.32
N GLU A 73 3.63 15.11 20.74
CA GLU A 73 3.75 14.11 21.78
C GLU A 73 3.41 12.71 21.24
N GLY A 74 3.62 11.68 22.04
CA GLY A 74 3.30 10.32 21.70
C GLY A 74 4.00 9.85 20.40
N LEU A 75 3.31 9.06 19.59
CA LEU A 75 3.84 8.52 18.33
C LEU A 75 4.35 9.62 17.38
N VAL A 76 3.62 10.73 17.25
CA VAL A 76 4.05 11.85 16.39
C VAL A 76 5.34 12.48 16.89
N GLY A 77 5.49 12.66 18.21
CA GLY A 77 6.73 13.15 18.83
C GLY A 77 7.91 12.23 18.56
N TRP A 78 7.70 10.93 18.70
CA TRP A 78 8.69 9.89 18.40
C TRP A 78 9.10 9.90 16.92
N LEU A 79 8.15 9.93 15.99
CA LEU A 79 8.41 10.00 14.54
C LEU A 79 9.20 11.26 14.16
N ARG A 80 8.85 12.42 14.75
CA ARG A 80 9.57 13.68 14.53
C ARG A 80 11.00 13.64 15.06
N ALA A 81 11.24 13.01 16.22
CA ALA A 81 12.58 12.81 16.75
C ALA A 81 13.45 11.97 15.79
N HIS A 82 12.89 10.88 15.24
CA HIS A 82 13.57 10.06 14.23
C HIS A 82 13.86 10.86 12.96
N GLY A 83 12.90 11.65 12.49
CA GLY A 83 13.08 12.48 11.31
C GLY A 83 14.18 13.53 11.46
N ARG A 84 14.36 14.13 12.64
CA ARG A 84 15.47 15.07 12.94
C ARG A 84 16.84 14.40 12.92
N ALA A 85 16.91 13.10 13.18
CA ALA A 85 18.14 12.32 13.13
C ALA A 85 18.53 11.89 11.71
N VAL A 86 17.64 12.04 10.72
CA VAL A 86 17.91 11.70 9.32
C VAL A 86 18.93 12.70 8.74
N THR A 87 20.06 12.18 8.28
CA THR A 87 21.07 13.01 7.61
C THR A 87 20.62 13.43 6.21
N ARG A 88 21.17 14.55 5.71
CA ARG A 88 20.90 15.02 4.35
C ARG A 88 21.21 13.95 3.30
N THR A 89 22.35 13.30 3.43
CA THR A 89 22.76 12.23 2.51
C THR A 89 21.75 11.08 2.47
N ARG A 90 21.24 10.64 3.63
CA ARG A 90 20.24 9.57 3.71
C ARG A 90 18.92 9.99 3.07
N LEU A 91 18.48 11.23 3.30
CA LEU A 91 17.26 11.76 2.69
C LEU A 91 17.39 11.88 1.17
N ASP A 92 18.54 12.36 0.67
CA ASP A 92 18.80 12.46 -0.77
C ASP A 92 18.86 11.08 -1.45
N GLN A 93 19.38 10.05 -0.76
CA GLN A 93 19.33 8.66 -1.23
C GLN A 93 17.90 8.13 -1.29
N ALA A 94 17.12 8.38 -0.24
CA ALA A 94 15.72 7.99 -0.17
C ALA A 94 14.87 8.63 -1.28
N ASN A 95 15.06 9.93 -1.54
CA ASN A 95 14.37 10.63 -2.62
C ASN A 95 14.72 10.04 -4.00
N ARG A 96 16.02 9.76 -4.26
CA ARG A 96 16.41 9.11 -5.52
C ARG A 96 15.78 7.74 -5.71
N HIS A 97 15.66 6.95 -4.65
CA HIS A 97 14.98 5.66 -4.72
C HIS A 97 13.48 5.85 -5.04
N ALA A 98 12.81 6.79 -4.36
CA ALA A 98 11.41 7.10 -4.60
C ALA A 98 11.17 7.58 -6.05
N ASP A 99 12.04 8.44 -6.58
CA ASP A 99 11.95 8.95 -7.96
C ASP A 99 12.12 7.85 -9.01
N ALA A 100 12.96 6.84 -8.73
CA ALA A 100 13.19 5.71 -9.63
C ALA A 100 12.11 4.62 -9.54
N LEU A 101 11.39 4.55 -8.41
CA LEU A 101 10.48 3.46 -8.08
C LEU A 101 9.35 3.24 -9.11
N PRO A 102 8.66 4.27 -9.64
CA PRO A 102 7.56 4.05 -10.59
C PRO A 102 8.00 3.31 -11.85
N ARG A 103 9.18 3.67 -12.37
CA ARG A 103 9.75 3.01 -13.55
C ARG A 103 10.17 1.58 -13.23
N TYR A 104 10.86 1.38 -12.12
CA TYR A 104 11.30 0.06 -11.68
C TYR A 104 10.12 -0.91 -11.52
N LEU A 105 9.05 -0.49 -10.86
CA LEU A 105 7.85 -1.31 -10.65
C LEU A 105 7.14 -1.65 -11.97
N ALA A 106 7.07 -0.69 -12.90
CA ALA A 106 6.48 -0.90 -14.22
C ALA A 106 7.27 -1.90 -15.07
N GLU A 107 8.59 -1.90 -14.95
CA GLU A 107 9.47 -2.86 -15.63
C GLU A 107 9.41 -4.25 -14.97
N TYR A 108 9.36 -4.30 -13.62
CA TYR A 108 9.40 -5.56 -12.86
C TYR A 108 8.12 -6.38 -13.01
N TRP A 109 6.95 -5.77 -12.78
CA TRP A 109 5.69 -6.52 -12.82
C TRP A 109 5.07 -6.63 -14.21
N ASP A 110 5.41 -5.74 -15.11
CA ASP A 110 4.84 -5.67 -16.46
C ASP A 110 3.30 -5.73 -16.48
N VAL A 111 2.66 -4.96 -15.59
CA VAL A 111 1.19 -4.83 -15.47
C VAL A 111 0.77 -3.37 -15.52
N ASP A 112 -0.51 -3.12 -15.76
CA ASP A 112 -1.11 -1.78 -15.77
C ASP A 112 -1.48 -1.32 -14.36
N ALA A 113 -1.99 -2.25 -13.54
CA ALA A 113 -2.43 -2.02 -12.17
C ALA A 113 -2.14 -3.23 -11.27
N LEU A 114 -2.09 -3.01 -9.95
CA LEU A 114 -2.06 -4.06 -8.93
C LEU A 114 -3.40 -4.14 -8.21
N LEU A 115 -3.87 -5.35 -7.99
CA LEU A 115 -4.99 -5.68 -7.12
C LEU A 115 -4.46 -6.34 -5.86
N THR A 116 -4.73 -5.74 -4.69
CA THR A 116 -4.24 -6.22 -3.38
C THR A 116 -5.36 -6.16 -2.35
N PRO A 117 -5.24 -6.82 -1.21
CA PRO A 117 -6.05 -6.45 -0.03
C PRO A 117 -5.71 -5.00 0.38
N MET A 118 -6.66 -4.25 0.94
CA MET A 118 -6.37 -2.94 1.53
C MET A 118 -5.67 -3.09 2.88
N THR A 119 -6.12 -4.06 3.69
CA THR A 119 -5.57 -4.40 5.00
C THR A 119 -5.43 -5.91 5.14
N THR A 120 -4.59 -6.35 6.07
CA THR A 120 -4.35 -7.77 6.32
C THR A 120 -5.48 -8.43 7.12
N THR A 121 -6.10 -7.66 8.01
CA THR A 121 -7.17 -8.09 8.92
C THR A 121 -8.23 -7.01 9.02
N ASP A 122 -9.32 -7.31 9.75
CA ASP A 122 -10.27 -6.29 10.16
C ASP A 122 -9.62 -5.17 10.97
N PRO A 123 -10.28 -4.01 11.07
CA PRO A 123 -9.82 -2.95 11.95
C PRO A 123 -9.64 -3.45 13.38
N PRO A 124 -8.47 -3.23 14.00
CA PRO A 124 -8.25 -3.64 15.38
C PRO A 124 -9.13 -2.82 16.35
N PRO A 125 -9.36 -3.30 17.57
CA PRO A 125 -10.12 -2.56 18.58
C PRO A 125 -9.56 -1.17 18.85
N ILE A 126 -10.42 -0.23 19.21
CA ILE A 126 -10.01 1.12 19.61
C ILE A 126 -8.98 1.04 20.75
N GLY A 127 -7.88 1.74 20.60
CA GLY A 127 -6.79 1.75 21.58
C GLY A 127 -5.71 0.68 21.37
N HIS A 128 -5.92 -0.28 20.46
CA HIS A 128 -4.96 -1.36 20.20
C HIS A 128 -3.53 -0.84 19.95
N PHE A 129 -3.37 0.04 18.99
CA PHE A 129 -2.04 0.61 18.69
C PHE A 129 -1.53 1.55 19.80
N ALA A 130 -2.42 2.21 20.54
CA ALA A 130 -2.03 3.13 21.60
C ALA A 130 -1.48 2.40 22.85
N ALA A 131 -1.73 1.11 23.00
CA ALA A 131 -1.19 0.29 24.09
C ALA A 131 0.26 -0.17 23.87
N MET A 132 0.78 0.01 22.65
CA MET A 132 2.13 -0.39 22.24
C MET A 132 3.14 0.73 22.48
N ASP A 133 4.44 0.39 22.58
CA ASP A 133 5.47 1.41 22.44
C ASP A 133 5.46 2.01 21.01
N HIS A 134 6.17 3.11 20.82
CA HIS A 134 6.02 3.87 19.57
C HIS A 134 6.61 3.16 18.35
N GLU A 135 7.68 2.39 18.53
CA GLU A 135 8.29 1.62 17.44
C GLU A 135 7.41 0.44 17.06
N GLU A 136 6.94 -0.32 18.04
CA GLU A 136 6.01 -1.42 17.85
C GLU A 136 4.71 -0.95 17.17
N ASN A 137 4.14 0.17 17.66
CA ASN A 137 2.98 0.80 17.07
C ASN A 137 3.18 1.11 15.57
N PHE A 138 4.29 1.74 15.22
CA PHE A 138 4.59 2.08 13.83
C PHE A 138 4.73 0.82 12.95
N ILE A 139 5.39 -0.21 13.44
CA ILE A 139 5.59 -1.47 12.73
C ILE A 139 4.27 -2.23 12.59
N GLU A 140 3.45 -2.31 13.64
CA GLU A 140 2.16 -3.00 13.59
C GLU A 140 1.16 -2.32 12.64
N GLN A 141 1.12 -1.00 12.56
CA GLN A 141 0.33 -0.31 11.55
C GLN A 141 0.79 -0.65 10.13
N THR A 142 2.09 -0.83 9.92
CA THR A 142 2.64 -1.25 8.63
C THR A 142 2.26 -2.71 8.31
N ARG A 143 2.28 -3.60 9.30
CA ARG A 143 1.83 -4.99 9.14
C ARG A 143 0.35 -5.08 8.83
N TRP A 144 -0.45 -4.19 9.41
CA TRP A 144 -1.88 -4.12 9.14
C TRP A 144 -2.20 -3.63 7.72
N SER A 145 -1.43 -2.68 7.16
CA SER A 145 -1.60 -2.15 5.81
C SER A 145 -0.29 -2.14 5.02
N PRO A 146 0.22 -3.31 4.57
CA PRO A 146 1.57 -3.43 4.02
C PRO A 146 1.71 -2.99 2.55
N TRP A 147 0.61 -2.70 1.85
CA TRP A 147 0.65 -2.32 0.42
C TRP A 147 0.53 -0.82 0.18
N GLY A 148 -0.16 -0.08 1.06
CA GLY A 148 -0.51 1.34 0.83
C GLY A 148 0.69 2.27 0.71
N SER A 149 1.77 2.03 1.45
CA SER A 149 2.99 2.85 1.40
C SER A 149 3.69 2.81 0.04
N LEU A 150 3.52 1.74 -0.75
CA LEU A 150 4.08 1.64 -2.10
C LEU A 150 3.57 2.74 -3.01
N PHE A 151 2.26 3.00 -3.00
CA PHE A 151 1.64 4.02 -3.86
C PHE A 151 1.98 5.42 -3.37
N ASN A 152 2.08 5.64 -2.05
CA ASN A 152 2.59 6.89 -1.49
C ASN A 152 4.03 7.18 -1.91
N MET A 153 4.86 6.15 -2.02
CA MET A 153 6.27 6.29 -2.41
C MET A 153 6.45 6.45 -3.91
N SER A 154 5.71 5.72 -4.71
CA SER A 154 5.77 5.80 -6.17
C SER A 154 5.05 7.01 -6.75
N GLY A 155 4.27 7.75 -5.95
CA GLY A 155 3.43 8.86 -6.43
C GLY A 155 2.34 8.42 -7.39
N ARG A 156 1.98 7.14 -7.39
CA ARG A 156 0.91 6.58 -8.21
C ARG A 156 -0.42 6.60 -7.46
N GLY A 157 -1.52 6.81 -8.18
CA GLY A 157 -2.86 6.74 -7.62
C GLY A 157 -3.22 5.34 -7.14
N ALA A 158 -4.07 5.28 -6.11
CA ALA A 158 -4.69 4.03 -5.66
C ALA A 158 -6.12 4.28 -5.20
N VAL A 159 -6.99 3.28 -5.37
CA VAL A 159 -8.41 3.31 -5.01
C VAL A 159 -8.72 2.11 -4.12
N SER A 160 -9.39 2.34 -3.01
CA SER A 160 -9.99 1.27 -2.20
C SER A 160 -11.45 1.11 -2.57
N VAL A 161 -11.83 -0.08 -3.03
CA VAL A 161 -13.21 -0.44 -3.37
C VAL A 161 -13.78 -1.26 -2.22
N PRO A 162 -14.90 -0.84 -1.58
CA PRO A 162 -15.59 -1.65 -0.59
C PRO A 162 -16.14 -2.92 -1.22
N TRP A 163 -15.67 -4.08 -0.78
CA TRP A 163 -16.13 -5.39 -1.26
C TRP A 163 -17.14 -5.98 -0.29
N PRO A 164 -18.36 -6.24 -0.72
CA PRO A 164 -19.41 -6.76 0.15
C PRO A 164 -19.08 -8.18 0.63
N VAL A 165 -19.28 -8.42 1.94
CA VAL A 165 -19.12 -9.74 2.53
C VAL A 165 -20.41 -10.08 3.30
N PRO A 166 -21.07 -11.21 3.00
CA PRO A 166 -22.32 -11.57 3.66
C PRO A 166 -22.20 -11.61 5.18
N GLY A 167 -23.14 -10.93 5.86
CA GLY A 167 -23.26 -10.96 7.33
C GLY A 167 -22.21 -10.14 8.10
N ARG A 168 -21.41 -9.31 7.41
CA ARG A 168 -20.41 -8.46 8.07
C ARG A 168 -20.17 -7.14 7.30
N GLN A 169 -19.33 -6.27 7.87
CA GLN A 169 -18.89 -5.07 7.18
C GLN A 169 -18.06 -5.43 5.92
N PRO A 170 -18.15 -4.61 4.87
CA PRO A 170 -17.32 -4.78 3.68
C PRO A 170 -15.82 -4.76 4.02
N VAL A 171 -15.02 -5.50 3.27
CA VAL A 171 -13.56 -5.40 3.30
C VAL A 171 -13.05 -4.53 2.14
N GLY A 172 -11.90 -3.91 2.29
CA GLY A 172 -11.31 -3.10 1.23
C GLY A 172 -10.55 -3.98 0.23
N VAL A 173 -10.92 -3.88 -1.05
CA VAL A 173 -10.09 -4.32 -2.17
C VAL A 173 -9.36 -3.10 -2.72
N HIS A 174 -8.06 -3.19 -2.85
CA HIS A 174 -7.21 -2.07 -3.19
C HIS A 174 -6.66 -2.22 -4.61
N LEU A 175 -6.96 -1.25 -5.47
CA LEU A 175 -6.48 -1.19 -6.84
C LEU A 175 -5.50 -0.02 -6.97
N GLY A 176 -4.24 -0.30 -7.29
CA GLY A 176 -3.19 0.69 -7.42
C GLY A 176 -2.60 0.77 -8.82
N ALA A 177 -2.37 1.98 -9.31
CA ALA A 177 -1.79 2.20 -10.64
C ALA A 177 -0.31 1.81 -10.68
N VAL A 178 0.10 1.12 -11.73
CA VAL A 178 1.50 0.90 -12.10
C VAL A 178 1.83 1.74 -13.34
N ARG A 179 1.00 1.66 -14.38
CA ARG A 179 1.13 2.43 -15.63
C ARG A 179 -0.05 3.32 -15.93
N LEU A 180 -1.18 3.12 -15.24
CA LEU A 180 -2.40 3.88 -15.46
C LEU A 180 -2.27 5.32 -14.94
N ASP A 181 -2.96 6.25 -15.59
CA ASP A 181 -3.30 7.54 -15.02
C ASP A 181 -4.53 7.43 -14.09
N ASP A 182 -4.85 8.51 -13.38
CA ASP A 182 -5.92 8.52 -12.39
C ASP A 182 -7.31 8.25 -13.03
N ALA A 183 -7.57 8.78 -14.24
CA ALA A 183 -8.85 8.58 -14.93
C ALA A 183 -9.01 7.10 -15.35
N GLN A 184 -7.94 6.48 -15.84
CA GLN A 184 -7.91 5.07 -16.21
C GLN A 184 -8.09 4.17 -14.99
N LEU A 185 -7.43 4.51 -13.87
CA LEU A 185 -7.54 3.77 -12.62
C LEU A 185 -8.95 3.83 -12.05
N ILE A 186 -9.57 5.01 -12.02
CA ILE A 186 -10.95 5.20 -11.55
C ILE A 186 -11.93 4.43 -12.46
N ALA A 187 -11.74 4.47 -13.78
CA ALA A 187 -12.56 3.72 -14.70
C ALA A 187 -12.45 2.20 -14.47
N LEU A 188 -11.24 1.67 -14.23
CA LEU A 188 -11.02 0.26 -13.91
C LEU A 188 -11.64 -0.12 -12.55
N ALA A 189 -11.52 0.75 -11.53
CA ALA A 189 -12.17 0.56 -10.23
C ALA A 189 -13.71 0.55 -10.32
N GLY A 190 -14.29 1.31 -11.24
CA GLY A 190 -15.74 1.32 -11.51
C GLY A 190 -16.27 -0.05 -11.92
N GLU A 191 -15.48 -0.86 -12.65
CA GLU A 191 -15.88 -2.22 -13.06
C GLU A 191 -15.95 -3.21 -11.89
N LEU A 192 -15.35 -2.89 -10.75
CA LEU A 192 -15.48 -3.67 -9.52
C LEU A 192 -16.76 -3.32 -8.73
N HIS A 193 -17.47 -2.25 -9.09
CA HIS A 193 -18.62 -1.74 -8.34
C HIS A 193 -19.97 -2.24 -8.87
N GLU A 194 -20.02 -2.74 -10.09
CA GLU A 194 -21.23 -3.27 -10.76
C GLU A 194 -21.43 -4.75 -10.43
#